data_6219b49722d1c63f61d44ef4aaaa69a1
#
_entry.id   6219b49722d1c63f61d44ef4aaaa69a1
#
_cell.length_a   1.000
_cell.length_b   1.000
_cell.length_c   1.000
_cell.angle_alpha   90.00
_cell.angle_beta   90.00
_cell.angle_gamma   90.00
#
_symmetry.space_group_name_H-M   'P 1'
#
loop_
_entity.id
_entity.type
_entity.pdbx_description
1 polymer ?
#
loop_
_entity_poly.entity_id
_entity_poly.type
_entity_poly.pdbx_seq_one_letter_code
_entity_poly.pdbx_strand_id
1 'polypeptide(L)'
;MKEYIAETGGRYTYSDDILNLQELALSMSAVFDGCSDFIISGCEIEGPRVSPGYVWLGGKVRRFDGCADAVYPYYIYEINRHESVVYANEVNKRGRTCYLCAGAKAVPDTVDPVTDKLPAAIEVTESYAPRFIDLSLIHI
;
A
#
# COMPACT_ATOMS: atom_id res chain seq x y z
N MET A 1 -9.34 12.89 15.99
CA MET A 1 -9.61 13.03 14.55
C MET A 1 -10.74 14.01 14.31
N LYS A 2 -10.79 14.57 13.13
CA LYS A 2 -11.78 15.61 12.80
C LYS A 2 -12.57 15.23 11.57
N GLU A 3 -13.84 15.60 11.58
CA GLU A 3 -14.70 15.52 10.41
C GLU A 3 -14.97 16.95 9.93
N TYR A 4 -15.01 17.14 8.63
CA TYR A 4 -15.19 18.45 8.02
C TYR A 4 -16.63 18.64 7.57
N ILE A 5 -17.13 19.84 7.81
CA ILE A 5 -18.49 20.22 7.45
C ILE A 5 -18.43 21.06 6.17
N ALA A 6 -19.23 20.67 5.17
CA ALA A 6 -19.38 21.43 3.93
C ALA A 6 -20.60 22.34 4.08
N GLU A 7 -20.37 23.65 3.96
CA GLU A 7 -21.41 24.67 4.01
C GLU A 7 -21.42 25.52 2.73
N THR A 8 -22.53 26.19 2.49
CA THR A 8 -22.65 27.10 1.35
C THR A 8 -21.70 28.29 1.47
N GLY A 9 -21.14 28.75 0.36
CA GLY A 9 -20.19 29.86 0.33
C GLY A 9 -18.75 29.47 0.24
N GLY A 10 -18.46 28.19 0.33
CA GLY A 10 -17.10 27.66 0.25
C GLY A 10 -16.29 27.86 1.52
N ARG A 11 -15.12 27.24 1.53
CA ARG A 11 -14.19 27.31 2.66
C ARG A 11 -12.75 27.27 2.12
N TYR A 12 -11.87 28.05 2.68
CA TYR A 12 -10.45 27.95 2.39
C TYR A 12 -9.89 26.65 2.97
N THR A 13 -9.06 25.96 2.17
CA THR A 13 -8.35 24.76 2.61
C THR A 13 -7.00 25.16 3.19
N TYR A 14 -6.75 24.81 4.44
CA TYR A 14 -5.49 25.06 5.13
C TYR A 14 -4.65 23.78 5.17
N SER A 15 -3.34 23.96 5.39
CA SER A 15 -2.42 22.81 5.56
C SER A 15 -2.87 21.88 6.66
N ASP A 16 -3.44 22.39 7.75
CA ASP A 16 -3.99 21.58 8.84
C ASP A 16 -5.13 20.66 8.38
N ASP A 17 -5.95 21.11 7.45
CA ASP A 17 -7.04 20.29 6.91
C ASP A 17 -6.48 19.06 6.19
N ILE A 18 -5.43 19.24 5.41
CA ILE A 18 -4.76 18.14 4.69
C ILE A 18 -4.10 17.19 5.69
N LEU A 19 -3.39 17.70 6.69
CA LEU A 19 -2.74 16.88 7.71
C LEU A 19 -3.75 16.09 8.54
N ASN A 20 -4.91 16.67 8.83
CA ASN A 20 -5.97 15.95 9.55
C ASN A 20 -6.58 14.81 8.70
N LEU A 21 -6.72 15.02 7.39
CA LEU A 21 -7.15 13.95 6.48
C LEU A 21 -6.12 12.82 6.43
N GLN A 22 -4.84 13.15 6.41
CA GLN A 22 -3.77 12.17 6.47
C GLN A 22 -3.82 11.37 7.78
N GLU A 23 -4.01 12.04 8.91
CA GLU A 23 -4.15 11.39 10.22
C GLU A 23 -5.31 10.39 10.23
N LEU A 24 -6.45 10.77 9.65
CA LEU A 24 -7.60 9.89 9.54
C LEU A 24 -7.29 8.65 8.72
N ALA A 25 -6.64 8.82 7.56
CA ALA A 25 -6.26 7.70 6.70
C ALA A 25 -5.27 6.75 7.42
N LEU A 26 -4.28 7.29 8.10
CA LEU A 26 -3.30 6.49 8.85
C LEU A 26 -3.94 5.75 10.02
N SER A 27 -4.91 6.37 10.71
CA SER A 27 -5.61 5.71 11.81
C SER A 27 -6.45 4.53 11.35
N MET A 28 -7.01 4.58 10.15
CA MET A 28 -7.74 3.44 9.57
C MET A 28 -6.81 2.27 9.27
N SER A 29 -5.61 2.53 8.77
CA SER A 29 -4.62 1.48 8.52
C SER A 29 -4.07 0.86 9.82
N ALA A 30 -4.15 1.55 10.93
CA ALA A 30 -3.71 1.04 12.23
C ALA A 30 -4.46 -0.23 12.67
N VAL A 31 -5.62 -0.49 12.10
CA VAL A 31 -6.37 -1.75 12.33
C VAL A 31 -5.52 -2.99 12.00
N PHE A 32 -4.59 -2.87 11.06
CA PHE A 32 -3.75 -3.97 10.61
C PHE A 32 -2.39 -4.02 11.31
N ASP A 33 -2.10 -3.10 12.23
CA ASP A 33 -0.82 -3.08 12.92
C ASP A 33 -0.58 -4.40 13.67
N GLY A 34 0.61 -4.95 13.49
CA GLY A 34 0.97 -6.23 14.07
C GLY A 34 0.59 -7.45 13.24
N CYS A 35 -0.16 -7.27 12.16
CA CYS A 35 -0.48 -8.35 11.23
C CYS A 35 0.70 -8.60 10.28
N SER A 36 0.87 -9.86 9.87
CA SER A 36 1.77 -10.21 8.77
C SER A 36 1.16 -9.78 7.44
N ASP A 37 1.96 -9.77 6.39
CA ASP A 37 1.53 -9.30 5.07
C ASP A 37 0.40 -10.17 4.50
N PHE A 38 -0.62 -9.53 3.93
CA PHE A 38 -1.77 -10.22 3.35
C PHE A 38 -2.52 -9.34 2.35
N ILE A 39 -3.40 -9.97 1.57
CA ILE A 39 -4.28 -9.27 0.63
C ILE A 39 -5.54 -8.81 1.38
N ILE A 40 -5.80 -7.51 1.36
CA ILE A 40 -6.97 -6.92 2.01
C ILE A 40 -8.22 -7.18 1.17
N SER A 41 -8.16 -6.86 -0.13
CA SER A 41 -9.27 -7.03 -1.05
C SER A 41 -8.77 -7.09 -2.48
N GLY A 42 -9.56 -7.69 -3.37
CA GLY A 42 -9.15 -7.86 -4.76
C GLY A 42 -8.03 -8.87 -4.91
N CYS A 43 -7.16 -8.66 -5.87
CA CYS A 43 -6.05 -9.58 -6.21
C CYS A 43 -6.55 -11.02 -6.42
N GLU A 44 -7.68 -11.14 -7.12
CA GLU A 44 -8.28 -12.45 -7.41
C GLU A 44 -7.45 -13.18 -8.46
N ILE A 45 -7.25 -14.48 -8.22
CA ILE A 45 -6.44 -15.33 -9.09
C ILE A 45 -7.36 -16.01 -10.10
N GLU A 46 -7.18 -15.72 -11.38
CA GLU A 46 -7.94 -16.32 -12.48
C GLU A 46 -6.95 -16.79 -13.56
N GLY A 47 -6.48 -18.05 -13.45
CA GLY A 47 -5.44 -18.57 -14.33
C GLY A 47 -4.15 -17.72 -14.23
N PRO A 48 -3.62 -17.21 -15.34
CA PRO A 48 -2.43 -16.36 -15.31
C PRO A 48 -2.73 -14.92 -14.90
N ARG A 49 -4.00 -14.57 -14.70
CA ARG A 49 -4.39 -13.21 -14.34
C ARG A 49 -4.55 -13.06 -12.84
N VAL A 50 -3.99 -11.98 -12.31
CA VAL A 50 -4.24 -11.52 -10.94
C VAL A 50 -4.88 -10.13 -11.04
N SER A 51 -6.08 -9.97 -10.50
CA SER A 51 -6.82 -8.71 -10.60
C SER A 51 -6.22 -7.62 -9.71
N PRO A 52 -6.51 -6.33 -9.99
CA PRO A 52 -6.10 -5.24 -9.10
C PRO A 52 -6.72 -5.39 -7.70
N GLY A 53 -6.08 -4.81 -6.70
CA GLY A 53 -6.57 -4.85 -5.35
C GLY A 53 -5.71 -4.06 -4.38
N TYR A 54 -5.93 -4.29 -3.11
CA TYR A 54 -5.20 -3.66 -2.02
C TYR A 54 -4.55 -4.71 -1.13
N VAL A 55 -3.33 -4.42 -0.70
CA VAL A 55 -2.53 -5.32 0.12
C VAL A 55 -2.03 -4.59 1.36
N TRP A 56 -1.87 -5.34 2.46
CA TRP A 56 -1.11 -4.92 3.63
C TRP A 56 0.28 -5.51 3.49
N LEU A 57 1.26 -4.66 3.26
CA LEU A 57 2.60 -5.12 2.89
C LEU A 57 3.65 -4.17 3.47
N GLY A 58 4.58 -4.71 4.23
CA GLY A 58 5.61 -3.90 4.87
C GLY A 58 5.06 -2.84 5.80
N GLY A 59 3.96 -3.13 6.51
CA GLY A 59 3.34 -2.20 7.46
C GLY A 59 2.57 -1.06 6.82
N LYS A 60 2.21 -1.16 5.54
CA LYS A 60 1.46 -0.14 4.80
C LYS A 60 0.38 -0.74 3.93
N VAL A 61 -0.71 -0.02 3.74
CA VAL A 61 -1.71 -0.34 2.74
C VAL A 61 -1.22 0.15 1.38
N ARG A 62 -1.19 -0.74 0.39
CA ARG A 62 -0.69 -0.44 -0.95
C ARG A 62 -1.68 -0.92 -2.00
N ARG A 63 -1.74 -0.19 -3.12
CA ARG A 63 -2.53 -0.61 -4.26
C ARG A 63 -1.69 -1.49 -5.18
N PHE A 64 -2.25 -2.65 -5.54
CA PHE A 64 -1.70 -3.52 -6.57
C PHE A 64 -2.50 -3.33 -7.87
N ASP A 65 -1.82 -3.03 -8.96
CA ASP A 65 -2.46 -2.70 -10.24
C ASP A 65 -2.87 -3.91 -11.08
N GLY A 66 -2.58 -5.11 -10.61
CA GLY A 66 -2.91 -6.33 -11.32
C GLY A 66 -1.79 -6.83 -12.22
N CYS A 67 -1.98 -8.04 -12.73
CA CYS A 67 -1.06 -8.68 -13.66
C CYS A 67 -1.85 -9.57 -14.62
N ALA A 68 -1.54 -9.53 -15.93
CA ALA A 68 -2.19 -10.36 -16.92
C ALA A 68 -1.47 -11.69 -17.16
N ASP A 69 -0.16 -11.74 -16.91
CA ASP A 69 0.73 -12.85 -17.28
C ASP A 69 1.55 -13.34 -16.08
N ALA A 70 0.88 -13.66 -14.97
CA ALA A 70 1.55 -14.14 -13.77
C ALA A 70 2.15 -15.53 -14.00
N VAL A 71 3.39 -15.71 -13.57
CA VAL A 71 4.05 -17.03 -13.50
C VAL A 71 4.14 -17.40 -12.02
N TYR A 72 3.53 -18.51 -11.65
CA TYR A 72 3.49 -18.94 -10.26
C TYR A 72 4.71 -19.79 -9.89
N PRO A 73 5.28 -19.65 -8.68
CA PRO A 73 4.85 -18.70 -7.66
C PRO A 73 5.10 -17.25 -8.09
N TYR A 74 4.15 -16.38 -7.78
CA TYR A 74 4.20 -14.97 -8.10
C TYR A 74 4.31 -14.18 -6.81
N TYR A 75 5.09 -13.09 -6.81
CA TYR A 75 5.34 -12.31 -5.59
C TYR A 75 4.90 -10.87 -5.79
N ILE A 76 4.11 -10.38 -4.85
CA ILE A 76 3.78 -8.96 -4.74
C ILE A 76 4.73 -8.39 -3.70
N TYR A 77 5.65 -7.53 -4.12
CA TYR A 77 6.70 -6.99 -3.25
C TYR A 77 6.59 -5.48 -3.10
N GLU A 78 7.11 -4.97 -1.97
CA GLU A 78 7.06 -3.55 -1.68
C GLU A 78 8.05 -2.75 -2.51
N ILE A 79 7.63 -1.54 -2.90
CA ILE A 79 8.47 -0.53 -3.53
C ILE A 79 8.23 0.77 -2.77
N ASN A 80 9.27 1.33 -2.18
CA ASN A 80 9.18 2.59 -1.46
C ASN A 80 10.14 3.59 -2.09
N ARG A 81 9.73 4.84 -2.19
CA ARG A 81 10.59 5.89 -2.72
C ARG A 81 10.23 7.24 -2.11
N HIS A 82 11.22 8.10 -2.00
CA HIS A 82 11.01 9.50 -1.66
C HIS A 82 10.80 10.30 -2.95
N GLU A 83 9.83 11.19 -2.92
CA GLU A 83 9.59 12.12 -4.02
C GLU A 83 9.99 13.53 -3.59
N SER A 84 10.75 14.20 -4.45
CA SER A 84 11.13 15.60 -4.25
C SER A 84 10.00 16.51 -4.69
N VAL A 85 9.84 17.62 -3.96
CA VAL A 85 8.94 18.70 -4.33
C VAL A 85 9.70 20.01 -4.29
N VAL A 86 9.25 20.99 -5.08
CA VAL A 86 9.82 22.34 -5.08
C VAL A 86 9.14 23.15 -3.99
N TYR A 87 9.93 23.66 -3.05
CA TYR A 87 9.45 24.57 -2.02
C TYR A 87 9.41 26.01 -2.53
N ALA A 88 8.78 26.90 -1.78
CA ALA A 88 8.61 28.30 -2.16
C ALA A 88 9.93 29.04 -2.43
N ASN A 89 11.06 28.54 -1.89
CA ASN A 89 12.40 29.10 -2.13
C ASN A 89 13.11 28.44 -3.32
N GLU A 90 12.39 27.71 -4.16
CA GLU A 90 12.90 27.01 -5.34
C GLU A 90 13.93 25.90 -5.06
N VAL A 91 14.03 25.46 -3.80
CA VAL A 91 14.90 24.36 -3.41
C VAL A 91 14.11 23.04 -3.45
N ASN A 92 14.67 22.02 -4.09
CA ASN A 92 14.08 20.67 -4.08
C ASN A 92 14.36 20.00 -2.74
N LYS A 93 13.29 19.56 -2.07
CA LYS A 93 13.36 18.82 -0.81
C LYS A 93 12.43 17.60 -0.90
N ARG A 94 12.61 16.66 0.04
CA ARG A 94 11.67 15.55 0.16
C ARG A 94 10.30 16.07 0.53
N GLY A 95 9.32 15.85 -0.33
CA GLY A 95 7.95 16.29 -0.08
C GLY A 95 7.05 15.17 0.42
N ARG A 96 7.35 13.93 0.04
CA ARG A 96 6.57 12.77 0.42
C ARG A 96 7.33 11.46 0.19
N THR A 97 6.86 10.41 0.86
CA THR A 97 7.30 9.05 0.60
C THR A 97 6.14 8.29 -0.04
N CYS A 98 6.42 7.62 -1.15
CA CYS A 98 5.43 6.80 -1.84
C CYS A 98 5.61 5.34 -1.45
N TYR A 99 4.52 4.69 -1.05
CA TYR A 99 4.48 3.27 -0.69
C TYR A 99 3.70 2.53 -1.77
N LEU A 100 4.43 1.86 -2.64
CA LEU A 100 3.91 1.18 -3.81
C LEU A 100 4.20 -0.32 -3.73
N CYS A 101 3.67 -1.09 -4.66
CA CYS A 101 4.03 -2.49 -4.83
C CYS A 101 4.00 -2.86 -6.31
N ALA A 102 4.71 -3.93 -6.63
CA ALA A 102 4.72 -4.52 -7.95
C ALA A 102 4.75 -6.04 -7.83
N GLY A 103 4.50 -6.72 -8.93
CA GLY A 103 4.54 -8.16 -8.96
C GLY A 103 5.64 -8.68 -9.87
N ALA A 104 6.22 -9.81 -9.49
CA ALA A 104 7.24 -10.50 -10.29
C ALA A 104 7.30 -11.97 -9.91
N LYS A 105 7.99 -12.78 -10.74
CA LYS A 105 8.22 -14.20 -10.44
C LYS A 105 9.28 -14.44 -9.36
N ALA A 106 10.02 -13.41 -8.97
CA ALA A 106 11.01 -13.46 -7.91
C ALA A 106 11.12 -12.09 -7.23
N VAL A 107 11.35 -12.09 -5.93
CA VAL A 107 11.56 -10.86 -5.16
C VAL A 107 12.93 -10.27 -5.50
N PRO A 108 13.03 -8.95 -5.77
CA PRO A 108 14.33 -8.32 -6.00
C PRO A 108 15.28 -8.52 -4.81
N ASP A 109 16.54 -8.76 -5.09
CA ASP A 109 17.60 -9.01 -4.11
C ASP A 109 18.37 -7.72 -3.76
N THR A 110 17.74 -6.58 -3.95
CA THR A 110 18.30 -5.26 -3.66
C THR A 110 17.59 -4.61 -2.49
N VAL A 111 18.36 -3.91 -1.67
CA VAL A 111 17.83 -3.22 -0.49
C VAL A 111 16.96 -2.04 -0.91
N ASP A 112 15.81 -1.90 -0.26
CA ASP A 112 14.90 -0.79 -0.46
C ASP A 112 15.52 0.52 0.07
N PRO A 113 15.49 1.61 -0.71
CA PRO A 113 16.16 2.86 -0.30
C PRO A 113 15.50 3.58 0.89
N VAL A 114 14.24 3.28 1.19
CA VAL A 114 13.51 3.91 2.30
C VAL A 114 13.68 3.11 3.60
N THR A 115 13.50 1.78 3.53
CA THR A 115 13.57 0.92 4.72
C THR A 115 14.97 0.42 5.04
N ASP A 116 15.87 0.49 4.09
CA ASP A 116 17.24 -0.05 4.18
C ASP A 116 17.26 -1.57 4.46
N LYS A 117 16.22 -2.26 4.01
CA LYS A 117 16.04 -3.71 4.15
C LYS A 117 15.59 -4.30 2.82
N LEU A 118 15.70 -5.63 2.69
CA LEU A 118 15.14 -6.33 1.54
C LEU A 118 13.62 -6.14 1.50
N PRO A 119 13.02 -6.03 0.29
CA PRO A 119 11.58 -5.82 0.17
C PRO A 119 10.78 -6.94 0.82
N ALA A 120 9.74 -6.59 1.56
CA ALA A 120 8.73 -7.54 1.99
C ALA A 120 7.90 -7.99 0.78
N ALA A 121 7.41 -9.22 0.80
CA ALA A 121 6.65 -9.78 -0.30
C ALA A 121 5.55 -10.71 0.17
N ILE A 122 4.48 -10.80 -0.62
CA ILE A 122 3.40 -11.77 -0.47
C ILE A 122 3.57 -12.81 -1.57
N GLU A 123 3.68 -14.07 -1.20
CA GLU A 123 3.73 -15.18 -2.15
C GLU A 123 2.32 -15.54 -2.60
N VAL A 124 2.11 -15.55 -3.90
CA VAL A 124 0.85 -15.93 -4.53
C VAL A 124 1.09 -17.19 -5.36
N THR A 125 0.32 -18.24 -5.09
CA THR A 125 0.33 -19.47 -5.88
C THR A 125 -0.98 -19.57 -6.67
N GLU A 126 -1.07 -20.55 -7.58
CA GLU A 126 -2.27 -20.77 -8.40
C GLU A 126 -3.55 -20.97 -7.59
N SER A 127 -3.42 -21.47 -6.36
CA SER A 127 -4.55 -21.86 -5.52
C SER A 127 -4.64 -21.08 -4.21
N TYR A 128 -3.63 -20.32 -3.84
CA TYR A 128 -3.58 -19.69 -2.53
C TYR A 128 -2.78 -18.39 -2.51
N ALA A 129 -3.31 -17.45 -1.73
CA ALA A 129 -2.59 -16.27 -1.29
C ALA A 129 -3.15 -15.88 0.09
N PRO A 130 -2.34 -15.36 1.04
CA PRO A 130 -2.85 -14.96 2.34
C PRO A 130 -3.82 -13.79 2.19
N ARG A 131 -5.04 -13.93 2.72
CA ARG A 131 -6.11 -12.95 2.60
C ARG A 131 -6.71 -12.63 3.96
N PHE A 132 -7.29 -11.45 4.06
CA PHE A 132 -7.98 -11.01 5.28
C PHE A 132 -9.10 -11.99 5.69
N ILE A 133 -9.86 -12.50 4.74
CA ILE A 133 -10.94 -13.46 5.00
C ILE A 133 -10.37 -14.74 5.60
N ASP A 134 -9.24 -15.24 5.09
CA ASP A 134 -8.60 -16.45 5.61
C ASP A 134 -8.12 -16.24 7.05
N LEU A 135 -7.57 -15.05 7.35
CA LEU A 135 -7.14 -14.71 8.70
C LEU A 135 -8.32 -14.67 9.67
N SER A 136 -9.48 -14.19 9.24
CA SER A 136 -10.69 -14.17 10.07
C SER A 136 -11.22 -15.56 10.37
N LEU A 137 -11.05 -16.52 9.46
CA LEU A 137 -11.46 -17.92 9.64
C LEU A 137 -10.60 -18.67 10.65
N ILE A 138 -9.34 -18.29 10.80
CA ILE A 138 -8.41 -18.94 11.75
C ILE A 138 -8.85 -18.71 13.20
N HIS A 139 -9.61 -17.67 13.46
CA HIS A 139 -10.03 -17.29 14.82
C HIS A 139 -11.39 -17.86 15.25
N ILE A 140 -11.97 -18.72 14.46
CA ILE A 140 -13.26 -19.34 14.76
C ILE A 140 -13.11 -20.60 15.60
#